data_9b46c63bbbf0a991b53198c4b659769d
#
_entry.id   9b46c63bbbf0a991b53198c4b659769d
#
_cell.length_a   1.000
_cell.length_b   1.000
_cell.length_c   1.000
_cell.angle_alpha   90.00
_cell.angle_beta   90.00
_cell.angle_gamma   90.00
#
_symmetry.space_group_name_H-M   'P 1'
#
loop_
_entity.id
_entity.type
_entity.pdbx_description
1 polymer ?
#
loop_
_entity_poly.entity_id
_entity_poly.type
_entity_poly.pdbx_seq_one_letter_code
_entity_poly.pdbx_strand_id
1 'polypeptide(L)'
;MHPRVLEVTERLIARSRATREAYLALIRGAASDGPMRGKLQCANFAHGVAGCGTEDKNSLRMMNAANVAIVSSYNDMLSAHQPYEHFPEQIKKALREVGSVGQFAGGTPAMCDGVTQGEPGMELSLLSREVIAMSTAVALSHNMFDAALMLGICDKIVPGLMMGALRYGHLPMIFVPGGPMPSGISNKQKADVRQRYAEGKASREELLESEMKSYHSPGTCTFYGTANTNQLLMEVMGLHLPGASFVNPYTPLRDALTREAAHQVTRLTKANGNFTPIGEIVDEKSIVNSIVALNATGGSTNHTLHMPAIAMSAGIILTWQDMADLSEVVPTLSHVYPNGKADINHFQAAGGMSFLIRELLEAGLLHEDVNTVAGKGLSRYTQEPFLVDGELIWRDGPIESLDETILRPVARAFSPEGGLRVMEGNLGRGVMKVSAVAPEHQVVEAPAVVFQDQQDLADAFKAGQLEKDFVAVMRFQGPRSNGMPELHKMTPFLGVLQDRGFKVALVTDGRMSGASGKIPAAIHVNPEAQSGGPLARVQDGDIIRVDGVTGTLELKVDADVFAARTPATGLLGNNVGAGRELFAFMRLAASSAEQGASAFTSALETLK
;
A
#
# COMPACT_ATOMS: atom_id res chain seq x y z
N MET A 1 -9.11 0.24 -25.57
CA MET A 1 -9.20 -0.36 -24.22
C MET A 1 -9.26 -1.87 -24.35
N HIS A 2 -8.45 -2.59 -23.57
CA HIS A 2 -8.42 -4.06 -23.57
C HIS A 2 -9.77 -4.64 -23.09
N PRO A 3 -10.35 -5.65 -23.78
CA PRO A 3 -11.70 -6.15 -23.46
C PRO A 3 -11.85 -6.63 -22.01
N ARG A 4 -10.84 -7.33 -21.46
CA ARG A 4 -10.87 -7.81 -20.07
C ARG A 4 -10.85 -6.66 -19.05
N VAL A 5 -10.14 -5.56 -19.34
CA VAL A 5 -10.13 -4.37 -18.47
C VAL A 5 -11.52 -3.71 -18.45
N LEU A 6 -12.17 -3.61 -19.62
CA LEU A 6 -13.54 -3.11 -19.70
C LEU A 6 -14.52 -4.00 -18.92
N GLU A 7 -14.47 -5.33 -19.14
CA GLU A 7 -15.33 -6.29 -18.45
C GLU A 7 -15.21 -6.17 -16.92
N VAL A 8 -13.97 -6.11 -16.40
CA VAL A 8 -13.74 -5.97 -14.96
C VAL A 8 -14.28 -4.63 -14.46
N THR A 9 -14.07 -3.56 -15.20
CA THR A 9 -14.57 -2.22 -14.84
C THR A 9 -16.11 -2.19 -14.79
N GLU A 10 -16.77 -2.73 -15.81
CA GLU A 10 -18.24 -2.79 -15.86
C GLU A 10 -18.81 -3.64 -14.73
N ARG A 11 -18.18 -4.77 -14.43
CA ARG A 11 -18.55 -5.64 -13.30
C ARG A 11 -18.38 -4.93 -11.95
N LEU A 12 -17.29 -4.18 -11.78
CA LEU A 12 -17.02 -3.38 -10.59
C LEU A 12 -18.08 -2.29 -10.42
N ILE A 13 -18.40 -1.54 -11.47
CA ILE A 13 -19.46 -0.52 -11.50
C ILE A 13 -20.82 -1.13 -11.14
N ALA A 14 -21.19 -2.24 -11.78
CA ALA A 14 -22.49 -2.88 -11.56
C ALA A 14 -22.65 -3.35 -10.11
N ARG A 15 -21.60 -3.99 -9.55
CA ARG A 15 -21.60 -4.49 -8.18
C ARG A 15 -21.61 -3.36 -7.15
N SER A 16 -20.94 -2.24 -7.41
CA SER A 16 -20.78 -1.12 -6.49
C SER A 16 -21.89 -0.09 -6.57
N ARG A 17 -22.78 -0.17 -7.56
CA ARG A 17 -23.76 0.90 -7.90
C ARG A 17 -24.45 1.50 -6.68
N ALA A 18 -25.09 0.68 -5.87
CA ALA A 18 -25.87 1.16 -4.72
C ALA A 18 -24.99 1.84 -3.65
N THR A 19 -23.85 1.24 -3.32
CA THR A 19 -22.92 1.78 -2.30
C THR A 19 -22.20 3.02 -2.81
N ARG A 20 -21.86 3.04 -4.10
CA ARG A 20 -21.22 4.19 -4.75
C ARG A 20 -22.16 5.39 -4.85
N GLU A 21 -23.40 5.19 -5.28
CA GLU A 21 -24.43 6.25 -5.33
C GLU A 21 -24.70 6.84 -3.96
N ALA A 22 -24.82 6.00 -2.91
CA ALA A 22 -24.96 6.46 -1.52
C ALA A 22 -23.76 7.30 -1.06
N TYR A 23 -22.53 6.86 -1.37
CA TYR A 23 -21.32 7.60 -1.07
C TYR A 23 -21.27 8.96 -1.80
N LEU A 24 -21.57 9.00 -3.09
CA LEU A 24 -21.59 10.23 -3.87
C LEU A 24 -22.66 11.20 -3.39
N ALA A 25 -23.83 10.71 -2.99
CA ALA A 25 -24.87 11.53 -2.36
C ALA A 25 -24.40 12.16 -1.04
N LEU A 26 -23.71 11.37 -0.20
CA LEU A 26 -23.14 11.83 1.07
C LEU A 26 -22.13 12.97 0.86
N ILE A 27 -21.16 12.79 -0.03
CA ILE A 27 -20.11 13.82 -0.24
C ILE A 27 -20.66 15.07 -0.92
N ARG A 28 -21.63 14.94 -1.85
CA ARG A 28 -22.31 16.09 -2.46
C ARG A 28 -23.11 16.89 -1.44
N GLY A 29 -23.80 16.20 -0.53
CA GLY A 29 -24.53 16.85 0.57
C GLY A 29 -23.63 17.56 1.57
N ALA A 30 -22.40 17.11 1.75
CA ALA A 30 -21.42 17.73 2.63
C ALA A 30 -20.74 18.97 2.00
N ALA A 31 -20.69 19.05 0.68
CA ALA A 31 -20.04 20.16 -0.04
C ALA A 31 -20.74 21.51 0.27
N SER A 32 -19.95 22.59 0.20
CA SER A 32 -20.43 23.98 0.39
C SER A 32 -20.27 24.78 -0.90
N ASP A 33 -21.15 25.73 -1.16
CA ASP A 33 -21.02 26.64 -2.30
C ASP A 33 -20.01 27.78 -2.03
N GLY A 34 -19.68 28.03 -0.78
CA GLY A 34 -18.62 28.93 -0.33
C GLY A 34 -17.64 28.24 0.59
N PRO A 35 -16.72 29.00 1.22
CA PRO A 35 -15.76 28.44 2.16
C PRO A 35 -16.46 27.65 3.28
N MET A 36 -15.95 26.46 3.59
CA MET A 36 -16.54 25.58 4.61
C MET A 36 -16.72 26.28 5.95
N ARG A 37 -15.73 27.09 6.34
CA ARG A 37 -15.73 27.89 7.57
C ARG A 37 -16.84 28.96 7.63
N GLY A 38 -17.40 29.35 6.49
CA GLY A 38 -18.51 30.30 6.40
C GLY A 38 -19.82 29.80 7.05
N LYS A 39 -19.94 28.49 7.25
CA LYS A 39 -21.07 27.85 7.96
C LYS A 39 -20.88 27.85 9.49
N LEU A 40 -19.68 28.19 9.99
CA LEU A 40 -19.39 28.18 11.41
C LEU A 40 -20.01 29.40 12.11
N GLN A 41 -20.46 29.23 13.36
CA GLN A 41 -20.83 30.34 14.23
C GLN A 41 -19.59 31.19 14.56
N CYS A 42 -19.80 32.49 14.89
CA CYS A 42 -18.70 33.42 15.14
C CYS A 42 -17.70 32.93 16.21
N ALA A 43 -18.18 32.31 17.27
CA ALA A 43 -17.31 31.75 18.32
C ALA A 43 -16.48 30.59 17.80
N ASN A 44 -17.08 29.67 17.03
CA ASN A 44 -16.38 28.54 16.44
C ASN A 44 -15.29 29.00 15.46
N PHE A 45 -15.63 29.95 14.58
CA PHE A 45 -14.65 30.52 13.66
C PHE A 45 -13.50 31.23 14.41
N ALA A 46 -13.82 32.04 15.43
CA ALA A 46 -12.82 32.75 16.23
C ALA A 46 -11.83 31.77 16.90
N HIS A 47 -12.32 30.64 17.44
CA HIS A 47 -11.46 29.56 17.95
C HIS A 47 -10.60 28.95 16.86
N GLY A 48 -11.15 28.67 15.68
CA GLY A 48 -10.44 28.04 14.55
C GLY A 48 -9.29 28.89 13.99
N VAL A 49 -9.33 30.20 14.17
CA VAL A 49 -8.28 31.13 13.70
C VAL A 49 -7.43 31.74 14.82
N ALA A 50 -7.75 31.46 16.09
CA ALA A 50 -7.09 32.10 17.23
C ALA A 50 -5.56 31.92 17.22
N GLY A 51 -5.08 30.74 16.80
CA GLY A 51 -3.66 30.39 16.70
C GLY A 51 -2.95 30.93 15.47
N CYS A 52 -3.65 31.53 14.50
CA CYS A 52 -3.06 32.07 13.28
C CYS A 52 -2.34 33.41 13.51
N GLY A 53 -1.37 33.74 12.68
CA GLY A 53 -0.81 35.10 12.58
C GLY A 53 -1.84 36.10 12.07
N THR A 54 -1.58 37.40 12.27
CA THR A 54 -2.52 38.47 11.93
C THR A 54 -2.93 38.48 10.45
N GLU A 55 -2.00 38.27 9.54
CA GLU A 55 -2.27 38.23 8.10
C GLU A 55 -3.18 37.06 7.71
N ASP A 56 -2.88 35.86 8.20
CA ASP A 56 -3.69 34.66 7.95
C ASP A 56 -5.12 34.81 8.55
N LYS A 57 -5.24 35.40 9.77
CA LYS A 57 -6.55 35.71 10.36
C LYS A 57 -7.39 36.64 9.49
N ASN A 58 -6.76 37.72 8.97
CA ASN A 58 -7.44 38.67 8.11
C ASN A 58 -7.87 38.02 6.79
N SER A 59 -6.98 37.24 6.16
CA SER A 59 -7.30 36.51 4.93
C SER A 59 -8.48 35.54 5.12
N LEU A 60 -8.46 34.75 6.20
CA LEU A 60 -9.55 33.81 6.48
C LEU A 60 -10.88 34.50 6.82
N ARG A 61 -10.83 35.66 7.50
CA ARG A 61 -12.01 36.47 7.85
C ARG A 61 -12.72 37.05 6.62
N MET A 62 -11.97 37.35 5.56
CA MET A 62 -12.53 37.92 4.32
C MET A 62 -13.27 36.89 3.47
N MET A 63 -13.24 35.60 3.83
CA MET A 63 -13.95 34.49 3.17
C MET A 63 -13.64 34.29 1.67
N ASN A 64 -12.58 34.92 1.15
CA ASN A 64 -12.14 34.80 -0.24
C ASN A 64 -10.87 33.96 -0.43
N ALA A 65 -10.09 33.74 0.63
CA ALA A 65 -8.93 32.86 0.63
C ALA A 65 -9.35 31.40 0.86
N ALA A 66 -8.73 30.44 0.18
CA ALA A 66 -8.86 29.04 0.54
C ALA A 66 -8.10 28.77 1.85
N ASN A 67 -8.67 27.94 2.72
CA ASN A 67 -7.99 27.40 3.88
C ASN A 67 -7.65 25.94 3.65
N VAL A 68 -6.37 25.62 3.59
CA VAL A 68 -5.87 24.27 3.25
C VAL A 68 -5.40 23.56 4.51
N ALA A 69 -5.99 22.40 4.79
CA ALA A 69 -5.52 21.52 5.85
C ALA A 69 -4.17 20.88 5.47
N ILE A 70 -3.23 20.83 6.39
CA ILE A 70 -2.01 20.03 6.27
C ILE A 70 -2.12 18.89 7.28
N VAL A 71 -2.24 17.66 6.77
CA VAL A 71 -2.28 16.44 7.58
C VAL A 71 -0.97 15.69 7.35
N SER A 72 -0.16 15.53 8.39
CA SER A 72 1.21 15.02 8.26
C SER A 72 1.45 13.79 9.12
N SER A 73 2.18 12.84 8.56
CA SER A 73 2.70 11.67 9.26
C SER A 73 4.19 11.80 9.64
N TYR A 74 4.66 13.03 9.85
CA TYR A 74 6.03 13.28 10.29
C TYR A 74 6.43 12.42 11.50
N ASN A 75 7.67 11.91 11.47
CA ASN A 75 8.25 11.13 12.54
C ASN A 75 9.78 11.13 12.42
N ASP A 76 10.50 11.50 13.49
CA ASP A 76 11.96 11.55 13.52
C ASP A 76 12.63 10.20 13.37
N MET A 77 12.06 9.17 14.00
CA MET A 77 12.65 7.83 14.05
C MET A 77 12.51 7.10 12.71
N LEU A 78 11.48 7.41 11.93
CA LEU A 78 11.17 6.68 10.71
C LEU A 78 11.71 7.39 9.49
N SER A 79 12.73 6.81 8.85
CA SER A 79 13.43 7.43 7.70
C SER A 79 12.52 7.93 6.59
N ALA A 80 11.45 7.18 6.30
CA ALA A 80 10.46 7.55 5.27
C ALA A 80 9.66 8.81 5.61
N HIS A 81 9.47 9.11 6.90
CA HIS A 81 8.62 10.17 7.41
C HIS A 81 9.39 11.40 7.86
N GLN A 82 10.68 11.25 8.12
CA GLN A 82 11.54 12.34 8.55
C GLN A 82 11.56 13.53 7.57
N PRO A 83 11.53 13.36 6.23
CA PRO A 83 11.50 14.49 5.30
C PRO A 83 10.31 15.43 5.50
N TYR A 84 9.21 14.99 6.11
CA TYR A 84 8.03 15.82 6.35
C TYR A 84 8.21 16.88 7.45
N GLU A 85 9.33 16.90 8.15
CA GLU A 85 9.62 17.90 9.19
C GLU A 85 9.39 19.34 8.69
N HIS A 86 9.90 19.65 7.51
CA HIS A 86 9.91 21.02 6.98
C HIS A 86 8.76 21.30 5.98
N PHE A 87 8.04 20.29 5.50
CA PHE A 87 6.97 20.45 4.50
C PHE A 87 5.86 21.39 4.97
N PRO A 88 5.36 21.34 6.22
CA PRO A 88 4.31 22.26 6.64
C PRO A 88 4.65 23.73 6.48
N GLU A 89 5.87 24.15 6.81
CA GLU A 89 6.29 25.54 6.66
C GLU A 89 6.50 25.93 5.20
N GLN A 90 7.05 25.05 4.37
CA GLN A 90 7.16 25.25 2.91
C GLN A 90 5.77 25.42 2.29
N ILE A 91 4.82 24.57 2.65
CA ILE A 91 3.43 24.61 2.17
C ILE A 91 2.73 25.89 2.59
N LYS A 92 2.83 26.31 3.86
CA LYS A 92 2.23 27.55 4.33
C LYS A 92 2.77 28.76 3.58
N LYS A 93 4.08 28.79 3.33
CA LYS A 93 4.71 29.84 2.53
C LYS A 93 4.16 29.85 1.10
N ALA A 94 4.13 28.70 0.44
CA ALA A 94 3.61 28.55 -0.92
C ALA A 94 2.13 28.96 -1.03
N LEU A 95 1.30 28.61 -0.06
CA LEU A 95 -0.12 28.98 -0.04
C LEU A 95 -0.31 30.51 0.07
N ARG A 96 0.53 31.20 0.86
CA ARG A 96 0.48 32.67 0.94
C ARG A 96 0.84 33.33 -0.40
N GLU A 97 1.75 32.75 -1.21
CA GLU A 97 2.10 33.25 -2.54
C GLU A 97 0.88 33.34 -3.48
N VAL A 98 -0.13 32.49 -3.28
CA VAL A 98 -1.38 32.46 -4.06
C VAL A 98 -2.59 33.00 -3.27
N GLY A 99 -2.36 33.78 -2.22
CA GLY A 99 -3.42 34.42 -1.43
C GLY A 99 -4.28 33.44 -0.61
N SER A 100 -3.76 32.25 -0.32
CA SER A 100 -4.42 31.20 0.47
C SER A 100 -3.72 31.00 1.82
N VAL A 101 -4.35 30.26 2.72
CA VAL A 101 -3.82 29.98 4.06
C VAL A 101 -3.68 28.48 4.26
N GLY A 102 -2.60 28.07 4.92
CA GLY A 102 -2.39 26.69 5.36
C GLY A 102 -2.41 26.57 6.86
N GLN A 103 -3.23 25.67 7.38
CA GLN A 103 -3.21 25.31 8.80
C GLN A 103 -2.76 23.85 8.97
N PHE A 104 -1.79 23.62 9.86
CA PHE A 104 -1.46 22.26 10.27
C PHE A 104 -2.63 21.69 11.07
N ALA A 105 -3.44 20.85 10.42
CA ALA A 105 -4.69 20.34 10.97
C ALA A 105 -4.49 19.23 12.00
N GLY A 106 -3.37 18.51 11.89
CA GLY A 106 -2.98 17.48 12.83
C GLY A 106 -1.93 16.53 12.27
N GLY A 107 -1.25 15.85 13.18
CA GLY A 107 -0.38 14.71 12.88
C GLY A 107 -1.14 13.40 12.94
N THR A 108 -0.82 12.48 12.04
CA THR A 108 -1.23 11.08 12.15
C THR A 108 -0.03 10.26 12.63
N PRO A 109 -0.25 9.21 13.45
CA PRO A 109 0.85 8.34 13.85
C PRO A 109 1.43 7.64 12.62
N ALA A 110 2.71 7.32 12.67
CA ALA A 110 3.37 6.50 11.67
C ALA A 110 4.01 5.28 12.34
N MET A 111 3.96 4.14 11.65
CA MET A 111 4.56 2.89 12.10
C MET A 111 5.31 2.24 10.95
N CYS A 112 6.55 1.83 11.20
CA CYS A 112 7.40 1.21 10.19
C CYS A 112 7.63 -0.26 10.52
N ASP A 113 7.20 -1.16 9.63
CA ASP A 113 7.40 -2.60 9.79
C ASP A 113 8.88 -2.98 9.86
N GLY A 114 9.75 -2.22 9.20
CA GLY A 114 11.19 -2.42 9.31
C GLY A 114 11.75 -2.26 10.73
N VAL A 115 11.16 -1.37 11.52
CA VAL A 115 11.55 -1.15 12.93
C VAL A 115 10.89 -2.19 13.86
N THR A 116 9.62 -2.51 13.62
CA THR A 116 8.85 -3.40 14.51
C THR A 116 8.95 -4.87 14.13
N GLN A 117 9.73 -5.21 13.10
CA GLN A 117 9.86 -6.57 12.59
C GLN A 117 10.28 -7.56 13.67
N GLY A 118 9.37 -8.49 13.98
CA GLY A 118 9.56 -9.52 14.99
C GLY A 118 9.49 -9.04 16.43
N GLU A 119 9.07 -7.81 16.66
CA GLU A 119 8.78 -7.28 17.99
C GLU A 119 7.27 -7.28 18.25
N PRO A 120 6.81 -7.25 19.52
CA PRO A 120 5.38 -7.27 19.86
C PRO A 120 4.56 -6.15 19.22
N GLY A 121 5.18 -4.99 18.97
CA GLY A 121 4.53 -3.86 18.29
C GLY A 121 4.10 -4.17 16.86
N MET A 122 4.66 -5.22 16.23
CA MET A 122 4.28 -5.63 14.87
C MET A 122 2.81 -6.07 14.78
N GLU A 123 2.23 -6.57 15.85
CA GLU A 123 0.81 -6.97 15.91
C GLU A 123 -0.16 -5.79 15.82
N LEU A 124 0.32 -4.55 16.03
CA LEU A 124 -0.47 -3.33 15.88
C LEU A 124 -0.42 -2.79 14.45
N SER A 125 0.53 -3.26 13.65
CA SER A 125 0.93 -2.60 12.40
C SER A 125 -0.21 -2.50 11.38
N LEU A 126 -0.89 -3.60 11.02
CA LEU A 126 -1.98 -3.53 10.05
C LEU A 126 -3.11 -2.63 10.55
N LEU A 127 -3.49 -2.75 11.81
CA LEU A 127 -4.59 -2.00 12.42
C LEU A 127 -4.23 -0.53 12.72
N SER A 128 -2.94 -0.15 12.67
CA SER A 128 -2.53 1.26 12.70
C SER A 128 -3.10 2.04 11.52
N ARG A 129 -3.43 1.38 10.40
CA ARG A 129 -4.12 1.96 9.25
C ARG A 129 -5.47 2.56 9.64
N GLU A 130 -6.23 1.87 10.48
CA GLU A 130 -7.53 2.34 11.00
C GLU A 130 -7.35 3.54 11.95
N VAL A 131 -6.32 3.52 12.79
CA VAL A 131 -5.98 4.65 13.67
C VAL A 131 -5.63 5.89 12.85
N ILE A 132 -4.85 5.72 11.77
CA ILE A 132 -4.50 6.81 10.86
C ILE A 132 -5.74 7.37 10.17
N ALA A 133 -6.66 6.51 9.72
CA ALA A 133 -7.92 6.93 9.12
C ALA A 133 -8.79 7.73 10.12
N MET A 134 -8.90 7.27 11.36
CA MET A 134 -9.64 7.98 12.42
C MET A 134 -8.98 9.31 12.78
N SER A 135 -7.65 9.37 12.92
CA SER A 135 -6.94 10.62 13.21
C SER A 135 -7.06 11.64 12.07
N THR A 136 -7.03 11.18 10.81
CA THR A 136 -7.32 12.01 9.64
C THR A 136 -8.74 12.59 9.70
N ALA A 137 -9.71 11.76 10.04
CA ALA A 137 -11.10 12.20 10.19
C ALA A 137 -11.24 13.24 11.31
N VAL A 138 -10.58 13.04 12.46
CA VAL A 138 -10.56 14.02 13.56
C VAL A 138 -9.96 15.35 13.08
N ALA A 139 -8.82 15.33 12.38
CA ALA A 139 -8.15 16.51 11.85
C ALA A 139 -9.08 17.33 10.93
N LEU A 140 -9.81 16.67 10.03
CA LEU A 140 -10.68 17.31 9.03
C LEU A 140 -12.08 17.69 9.58
N SER A 141 -12.49 17.16 10.74
CA SER A 141 -13.84 17.31 11.29
C SER A 141 -14.22 18.73 11.73
N HIS A 142 -13.25 19.63 11.79
CA HIS A 142 -13.46 21.01 12.29
C HIS A 142 -14.19 21.94 11.32
N ASN A 143 -14.46 21.50 10.07
CA ASN A 143 -15.13 22.28 9.03
C ASN A 143 -14.49 23.65 8.73
N MET A 144 -13.19 23.75 8.97
CA MET A 144 -12.40 24.95 8.71
C MET A 144 -11.80 24.98 7.29
N PHE A 145 -11.74 23.83 6.61
CA PHE A 145 -10.90 23.63 5.44
C PHE A 145 -11.69 23.54 4.15
N ASP A 146 -11.13 24.12 3.09
CA ASP A 146 -11.69 24.11 1.74
C ASP A 146 -10.98 23.08 0.85
N ALA A 147 -9.79 22.62 1.25
CA ALA A 147 -8.97 21.59 0.62
C ALA A 147 -7.99 21.00 1.63
N ALA A 148 -7.26 19.94 1.25
CA ALA A 148 -6.23 19.35 2.10
C ALA A 148 -5.01 18.86 1.33
N LEU A 149 -3.84 18.87 1.98
CA LEU A 149 -2.61 18.21 1.56
C LEU A 149 -2.29 17.08 2.53
N MET A 150 -2.14 15.87 1.98
CA MET A 150 -1.89 14.64 2.71
C MET A 150 -0.42 14.28 2.62
N LEU A 151 0.32 14.46 3.72
CA LEU A 151 1.75 14.15 3.81
C LEU A 151 1.91 12.75 4.38
N GLY A 152 1.93 11.76 3.51
CA GLY A 152 2.00 10.36 3.90
C GLY A 152 2.79 9.51 2.93
N ILE A 153 3.50 8.56 3.49
CA ILE A 153 4.32 7.59 2.77
C ILE A 153 4.30 6.28 3.56
N CYS A 154 4.92 5.22 3.05
CA CYS A 154 5.03 3.94 3.72
C CYS A 154 3.75 3.09 3.74
N ASP A 155 3.81 1.93 4.41
CA ASP A 155 2.95 0.76 4.20
C ASP A 155 1.48 1.02 4.55
N LYS A 156 1.19 1.36 5.82
CA LYS A 156 -0.18 1.57 6.33
C LYS A 156 -0.62 3.02 6.30
N ILE A 157 0.33 3.94 6.20
CA ILE A 157 0.06 5.37 6.34
C ILE A 157 -0.73 5.88 5.14
N VAL A 158 -0.30 5.59 3.92
CA VAL A 158 -1.03 6.00 2.72
C VAL A 158 -2.43 5.41 2.66
N PRO A 159 -2.64 4.08 2.84
CA PRO A 159 -3.99 3.53 2.90
C PRO A 159 -4.85 4.14 4.02
N GLY A 160 -4.29 4.36 5.21
CA GLY A 160 -5.02 4.99 6.32
C GLY A 160 -5.44 6.43 6.01
N LEU A 161 -4.52 7.24 5.48
CA LEU A 161 -4.83 8.60 5.02
C LEU A 161 -5.92 8.59 3.94
N MET A 162 -5.83 7.67 2.95
CA MET A 162 -6.84 7.51 1.91
C MET A 162 -8.22 7.16 2.47
N MET A 163 -8.29 6.19 3.37
CA MET A 163 -9.55 5.79 4.01
C MET A 163 -10.17 6.95 4.80
N GLY A 164 -9.36 7.73 5.51
CA GLY A 164 -9.78 8.93 6.23
C GLY A 164 -10.21 10.07 5.29
N ALA A 165 -9.40 10.35 4.27
CA ALA A 165 -9.66 11.37 3.25
C ALA A 165 -10.97 11.14 2.51
N LEU A 166 -11.25 9.89 2.12
CA LEU A 166 -12.47 9.53 1.39
C LEU A 166 -13.74 9.74 2.23
N ARG A 167 -13.67 9.76 3.58
CA ARG A 167 -14.81 10.17 4.42
C ARG A 167 -15.11 11.66 4.33
N TYR A 168 -14.13 12.46 3.91
CA TYR A 168 -14.25 13.88 3.55
C TYR A 168 -14.12 14.07 2.04
N GLY A 169 -14.63 13.12 1.27
CA GLY A 169 -14.51 13.04 -0.19
C GLY A 169 -15.03 14.25 -0.96
N HIS A 170 -15.74 15.18 -0.30
CA HIS A 170 -16.16 16.46 -0.87
C HIS A 170 -15.05 17.52 -0.92
N LEU A 171 -13.89 17.29 -0.28
CA LEU A 171 -12.76 18.21 -0.32
C LEU A 171 -11.80 17.83 -1.46
N PRO A 172 -11.29 18.81 -2.21
CA PRO A 172 -10.09 18.61 -3.03
C PRO A 172 -8.90 18.23 -2.16
N MET A 173 -8.15 17.20 -2.58
CA MET A 173 -6.97 16.74 -1.84
C MET A 173 -5.86 16.31 -2.77
N ILE A 174 -4.62 16.60 -2.39
CA ILE A 174 -3.41 16.12 -3.07
C ILE A 174 -2.56 15.37 -2.06
N PHE A 175 -2.08 14.19 -2.44
CA PHE A 175 -1.08 13.45 -1.69
C PHE A 175 0.32 13.94 -2.10
N VAL A 176 1.15 14.26 -1.10
CA VAL A 176 2.49 14.80 -1.33
C VAL A 176 3.52 13.79 -0.84
N PRO A 177 4.23 13.10 -1.75
CA PRO A 177 5.22 12.09 -1.37
C PRO A 177 6.49 12.71 -0.79
N GLY A 178 7.10 12.03 0.19
CA GLY A 178 8.41 12.41 0.73
C GLY A 178 9.57 11.98 -0.19
N GLY A 179 9.37 10.93 -0.98
CA GLY A 179 10.35 10.36 -1.90
C GLY A 179 11.23 9.25 -1.30
N PRO A 180 11.88 8.44 -2.15
CA PRO A 180 12.81 7.40 -1.72
C PRO A 180 14.14 8.00 -1.28
N MET A 181 14.84 7.31 -0.36
CA MET A 181 16.25 7.64 -0.09
C MET A 181 17.10 7.33 -1.33
N PRO A 182 18.28 7.95 -1.48
CA PRO A 182 19.24 7.53 -2.51
C PRO A 182 19.64 6.08 -2.36
N SER A 183 20.08 5.44 -3.44
CA SER A 183 20.52 4.04 -3.43
C SER A 183 21.75 3.85 -2.53
N GLY A 184 21.67 2.85 -1.64
CA GLY A 184 22.79 2.40 -0.83
C GLY A 184 23.50 1.19 -1.44
N ILE A 185 23.93 0.22 -0.61
CA ILE A 185 24.45 -1.05 -1.13
C ILE A 185 23.36 -1.82 -1.87
N SER A 186 23.78 -2.66 -2.82
CA SER A 186 22.83 -3.42 -3.62
C SER A 186 21.98 -4.39 -2.78
N ASN A 187 20.74 -4.61 -3.21
CA ASN A 187 19.83 -5.56 -2.55
C ASN A 187 20.44 -6.98 -2.49
N LYS A 188 21.26 -7.36 -3.49
CA LYS A 188 21.97 -8.63 -3.49
C LYS A 188 22.98 -8.70 -2.35
N GLN A 189 23.85 -7.69 -2.21
CA GLN A 189 24.84 -7.65 -1.12
C GLN A 189 24.18 -7.74 0.26
N LYS A 190 23.07 -7.01 0.46
CA LYS A 190 22.29 -7.07 1.70
C LYS A 190 21.73 -8.48 1.95
N ALA A 191 21.12 -9.09 0.94
CA ALA A 191 20.56 -10.43 1.05
C ALA A 191 21.64 -11.49 1.34
N ASP A 192 22.81 -11.39 0.71
CA ASP A 192 23.94 -12.29 0.92
C ASP A 192 24.44 -12.22 2.38
N VAL A 193 24.55 -11.04 2.97
CA VAL A 193 24.96 -10.88 4.38
C VAL A 193 23.90 -11.43 5.33
N ARG A 194 22.62 -11.18 5.08
CA ARG A 194 21.50 -11.73 5.87
C ARG A 194 21.48 -13.26 5.84
N GLN A 195 21.72 -13.86 4.68
CA GLN A 195 21.78 -15.31 4.53
C GLN A 195 22.97 -15.89 5.27
N ARG A 196 24.18 -15.31 5.13
CA ARG A 196 25.37 -15.72 5.87
C ARG A 196 25.19 -15.60 7.39
N TYR A 197 24.53 -14.54 7.84
CA TYR A 197 24.19 -14.40 9.27
C TYR A 197 23.22 -15.48 9.73
N ALA A 198 22.17 -15.79 8.96
CA ALA A 198 21.24 -16.88 9.29
C ALA A 198 21.93 -18.26 9.36
N GLU A 199 22.99 -18.47 8.56
CA GLU A 199 23.83 -19.67 8.58
C GLU A 199 24.93 -19.65 9.67
N GLY A 200 25.03 -18.58 10.47
CA GLY A 200 26.10 -18.41 11.46
C GLY A 200 27.48 -18.10 10.86
N LYS A 201 27.55 -17.67 9.58
CA LYS A 201 28.78 -17.36 8.83
C LYS A 201 29.12 -15.86 8.78
N ALA A 202 28.30 -15.00 9.37
CA ALA A 202 28.53 -13.57 9.52
C ALA A 202 28.28 -13.14 10.96
N SER A 203 28.99 -12.12 11.46
CA SER A 203 28.78 -11.58 12.79
C SER A 203 27.57 -10.61 12.82
N ARG A 204 27.11 -10.29 14.04
CA ARG A 204 26.07 -9.28 14.24
C ARG A 204 26.55 -7.89 13.79
N GLU A 205 27.82 -7.58 14.01
CA GLU A 205 28.42 -6.31 13.60
C GLU A 205 28.45 -6.19 12.08
N GLU A 206 28.84 -7.24 11.37
CA GLU A 206 28.84 -7.27 9.89
C GLU A 206 27.43 -7.11 9.34
N LEU A 207 26.43 -7.76 9.96
CA LEU A 207 25.02 -7.59 9.58
C LEU A 207 24.57 -6.15 9.81
N LEU A 208 24.84 -5.58 11.00
CA LEU A 208 24.44 -4.21 11.35
C LEU A 208 25.07 -3.19 10.38
N GLU A 209 26.35 -3.33 10.06
CA GLU A 209 27.02 -2.45 9.11
C GLU A 209 26.39 -2.53 7.71
N SER A 210 26.05 -3.72 7.25
CA SER A 210 25.33 -3.92 5.98
C SER A 210 23.96 -3.26 5.99
N GLU A 211 23.18 -3.43 7.06
CA GLU A 211 21.87 -2.80 7.20
C GLU A 211 21.97 -1.26 7.23
N MET A 212 22.92 -0.70 7.96
CA MET A 212 23.14 0.74 8.02
C MET A 212 23.59 1.33 6.67
N LYS A 213 24.31 0.58 5.83
CA LYS A 213 24.66 0.99 4.47
C LYS A 213 23.47 0.90 3.50
N SER A 214 22.44 0.13 3.85
CA SER A 214 21.20 0.00 3.07
C SER A 214 20.17 1.06 3.46
N TYR A 215 20.08 1.41 4.74
CA TYR A 215 19.16 2.38 5.33
C TYR A 215 19.98 3.54 5.89
N HIS A 216 20.53 4.39 5.01
CA HIS A 216 21.61 5.31 5.33
C HIS A 216 21.19 6.79 5.37
N SER A 217 19.95 7.13 5.00
CA SER A 217 19.50 8.52 4.91
C SER A 217 17.98 8.65 5.04
N PRO A 218 17.45 9.87 5.23
CA PRO A 218 16.01 10.11 5.13
C PRO A 218 15.45 9.75 3.76
N GLY A 219 14.21 9.28 3.76
CA GLY A 219 13.48 8.81 2.59
C GLY A 219 12.96 7.39 2.75
N THR A 220 12.11 6.95 1.84
CA THR A 220 11.56 5.59 1.82
C THR A 220 12.65 4.58 1.48
N CYS A 221 12.55 3.37 2.01
CA CYS A 221 13.40 2.25 1.61
C CYS A 221 13.37 2.10 0.08
N THR A 222 14.53 1.76 -0.52
CA THR A 222 14.67 1.74 -1.99
C THR A 222 14.13 0.48 -2.68
N PHE A 223 13.91 -0.62 -1.94
CA PHE A 223 13.28 -1.81 -2.52
C PHE A 223 11.79 -1.58 -2.85
N TYR A 224 11.27 -2.33 -3.83
CA TYR A 224 9.89 -2.18 -4.27
C TYR A 224 8.94 -3.03 -3.40
N GLY A 225 8.78 -2.61 -2.15
CA GLY A 225 7.79 -3.14 -1.21
C GLY A 225 6.51 -2.31 -1.20
N THR A 226 5.72 -2.43 -0.13
CA THR A 226 4.41 -1.78 -0.02
C THR A 226 4.52 -0.26 -0.04
N ALA A 227 5.57 0.30 0.57
CA ALA A 227 5.78 1.75 0.62
C ALA A 227 5.87 2.38 -0.79
N ASN A 228 6.75 1.86 -1.65
CA ASN A 228 6.92 2.38 -3.01
C ASN A 228 5.76 1.98 -3.93
N THR A 229 5.15 0.81 -3.72
CA THR A 229 3.91 0.44 -4.44
C THR A 229 2.80 1.45 -4.14
N ASN A 230 2.60 1.85 -2.88
CA ASN A 230 1.62 2.89 -2.54
C ASN A 230 1.85 4.18 -3.34
N GLN A 231 3.10 4.66 -3.43
CA GLN A 231 3.41 5.89 -4.16
C GLN A 231 3.08 5.76 -5.66
N LEU A 232 3.45 4.63 -6.26
CA LEU A 232 3.13 4.34 -7.65
C LEU A 232 1.61 4.33 -7.89
N LEU A 233 0.84 3.65 -7.03
CA LEU A 233 -0.61 3.57 -7.16
C LEU A 233 -1.27 4.94 -6.98
N MET A 234 -0.83 5.76 -6.03
CA MET A 234 -1.36 7.12 -5.83
C MET A 234 -1.14 7.99 -7.08
N GLU A 235 -0.01 7.84 -7.75
CA GLU A 235 0.25 8.59 -8.99
C GLU A 235 -0.63 8.11 -10.15
N VAL A 236 -0.75 6.79 -10.35
CA VAL A 236 -1.63 6.22 -11.40
C VAL A 236 -3.12 6.51 -11.14
N MET A 237 -3.52 6.64 -9.87
CA MET A 237 -4.87 7.09 -9.51
C MET A 237 -5.07 8.61 -9.68
N GLY A 238 -4.04 9.34 -10.09
CA GLY A 238 -4.11 10.78 -10.28
C GLY A 238 -4.17 11.61 -9.00
N LEU A 239 -3.61 11.12 -7.88
CA LEU A 239 -3.63 11.77 -6.57
C LEU A 239 -2.30 12.45 -6.20
N HIS A 240 -1.19 12.13 -6.89
CA HIS A 240 0.06 12.88 -6.89
C HIS A 240 0.11 13.84 -8.08
N LEU A 241 1.02 14.82 -8.04
CA LEU A 241 1.41 15.52 -9.25
C LEU A 241 2.19 14.57 -10.18
N PRO A 242 2.09 14.72 -11.52
CA PRO A 242 2.80 13.85 -12.46
C PRO A 242 4.31 13.78 -12.20
N GLY A 243 4.86 12.56 -12.11
CA GLY A 243 6.28 12.30 -11.88
C GLY A 243 6.77 12.57 -10.45
N ALA A 244 5.86 12.84 -9.50
CA ALA A 244 6.26 13.23 -8.15
C ALA A 244 6.70 12.06 -7.26
N SER A 245 6.25 10.82 -7.52
CA SER A 245 6.36 9.69 -6.59
C SER A 245 7.79 9.38 -6.14
N PHE A 246 8.75 9.39 -7.08
CA PHE A 246 10.11 8.86 -6.84
C PHE A 246 11.21 9.92 -6.91
N VAL A 247 10.87 11.19 -6.77
CA VAL A 247 11.86 12.27 -6.58
C VAL A 247 12.40 12.20 -5.16
N ASN A 248 13.72 12.12 -5.00
CA ASN A 248 14.36 12.01 -3.69
C ASN A 248 14.08 13.23 -2.80
N PRO A 249 13.99 13.05 -1.46
CA PRO A 249 13.88 14.18 -0.53
C PRO A 249 15.12 15.10 -0.57
N TYR A 250 14.94 16.31 -0.06
CA TYR A 250 16.02 17.33 0.03
C TYR A 250 16.65 17.70 -1.32
N THR A 251 15.93 17.53 -2.43
CA THR A 251 16.34 18.02 -3.75
C THR A 251 15.53 19.26 -4.12
N PRO A 252 16.11 20.21 -4.89
CA PRO A 252 15.37 21.38 -5.37
C PRO A 252 14.09 21.01 -6.13
N LEU A 253 14.09 19.89 -6.87
CA LEU A 253 12.91 19.40 -7.58
C LEU A 253 11.81 18.94 -6.60
N ARG A 254 12.18 18.29 -5.49
CA ARG A 254 11.21 17.90 -4.45
C ARG A 254 10.56 19.12 -3.81
N ASP A 255 11.36 20.15 -3.51
CA ASP A 255 10.85 21.41 -2.94
C ASP A 255 9.90 22.12 -3.92
N ALA A 256 10.25 22.17 -5.20
CA ALA A 256 9.41 22.76 -6.24
C ALA A 256 8.08 22.00 -6.42
N LEU A 257 8.10 20.66 -6.38
CA LEU A 257 6.90 19.83 -6.44
C LEU A 257 6.01 20.01 -5.20
N THR A 258 6.61 20.16 -4.02
CA THR A 258 5.86 20.42 -2.78
C THR A 258 5.18 21.78 -2.82
N ARG A 259 5.89 22.82 -3.31
CA ARG A 259 5.34 24.16 -3.54
C ARG A 259 4.21 24.12 -4.56
N GLU A 260 4.39 23.44 -5.69
CA GLU A 260 3.36 23.34 -6.73
C GLU A 260 2.13 22.54 -6.25
N ALA A 261 2.28 21.51 -5.43
CA ALA A 261 1.15 20.81 -4.84
C ALA A 261 0.28 21.75 -3.97
N ALA A 262 0.93 22.67 -3.24
CA ALA A 262 0.22 23.70 -2.46
C ALA A 262 -0.53 24.70 -3.36
N HIS A 263 0.06 25.11 -4.47
CA HIS A 263 -0.63 25.97 -5.46
C HIS A 263 -1.77 25.20 -6.15
N GLN A 264 -1.50 23.97 -6.60
CA GLN A 264 -2.45 23.18 -7.37
C GLN A 264 -3.70 22.82 -6.56
N VAL A 265 -3.58 22.49 -5.28
CA VAL A 265 -4.74 22.13 -4.46
C VAL A 265 -5.73 23.28 -4.35
N THR A 266 -5.26 24.54 -4.36
CA THR A 266 -6.14 25.71 -4.33
C THR A 266 -6.90 25.89 -5.66
N ARG A 267 -6.31 25.54 -6.80
CA ARG A 267 -6.96 25.58 -8.12
C ARG A 267 -8.11 24.57 -8.23
N LEU A 268 -8.08 23.51 -7.42
CA LEU A 268 -9.12 22.48 -7.39
C LEU A 268 -10.34 22.85 -6.51
N THR A 269 -10.32 24.00 -5.83
CA THR A 269 -11.43 24.46 -4.99
C THR A 269 -12.55 25.08 -5.82
N LYS A 270 -13.77 25.12 -5.28
CA LYS A 270 -14.94 25.77 -5.94
C LYS A 270 -14.68 27.24 -6.25
N ALA A 271 -13.94 27.95 -5.41
CA ALA A 271 -13.63 29.37 -5.61
C ALA A 271 -12.87 29.63 -6.92
N ASN A 272 -12.13 28.67 -7.42
CA ASN A 272 -11.33 28.79 -8.66
C ASN A 272 -11.97 28.13 -9.88
N GLY A 273 -13.22 27.67 -9.78
CA GLY A 273 -14.01 27.20 -10.92
C GLY A 273 -13.64 25.81 -11.47
N ASN A 274 -12.66 25.12 -10.87
CA ASN A 274 -12.23 23.78 -11.29
C ASN A 274 -12.38 22.79 -10.13
N PHE A 275 -13.60 22.72 -9.57
CA PHE A 275 -13.86 21.89 -8.40
C PHE A 275 -13.65 20.41 -8.69
N THR A 276 -12.65 19.82 -8.04
CA THR A 276 -12.28 18.41 -8.22
C THR A 276 -12.05 17.76 -6.86
N PRO A 277 -13.13 17.29 -6.19
CA PRO A 277 -13.04 16.66 -4.88
C PRO A 277 -12.45 15.25 -5.00
N ILE A 278 -11.72 14.80 -3.97
CA ILE A 278 -11.05 13.49 -3.99
C ILE A 278 -12.02 12.32 -4.22
N GLY A 279 -13.25 12.43 -3.72
CA GLY A 279 -14.26 11.39 -3.90
C GLY A 279 -14.74 11.20 -5.34
N GLU A 280 -14.47 12.17 -6.23
CA GLU A 280 -14.72 12.08 -7.67
C GLU A 280 -13.47 11.74 -8.48
N ILE A 281 -12.27 11.83 -7.90
CA ILE A 281 -11.03 11.31 -8.47
C ILE A 281 -10.96 9.80 -8.25
N VAL A 282 -11.26 9.35 -7.03
CA VAL A 282 -11.26 7.92 -6.69
C VAL A 282 -12.59 7.32 -7.14
N ASP A 283 -12.62 6.85 -8.37
CA ASP A 283 -13.73 6.17 -9.01
C ASP A 283 -13.34 4.73 -9.39
N GLU A 284 -14.24 3.99 -9.98
CA GLU A 284 -14.05 2.61 -10.38
C GLU A 284 -12.92 2.47 -11.42
N LYS A 285 -12.76 3.45 -12.33
CA LYS A 285 -11.72 3.46 -13.36
C LYS A 285 -10.35 3.69 -12.73
N SER A 286 -10.22 4.64 -11.80
CA SER A 286 -8.97 4.90 -11.09
C SER A 286 -8.55 3.71 -10.21
N ILE A 287 -9.50 3.00 -9.59
CA ILE A 287 -9.25 1.74 -8.87
C ILE A 287 -8.73 0.67 -9.85
N VAL A 288 -9.38 0.46 -11.00
CA VAL A 288 -8.92 -0.51 -12.01
C VAL A 288 -7.51 -0.14 -12.51
N ASN A 289 -7.26 1.14 -12.82
CA ASN A 289 -5.94 1.63 -13.21
C ASN A 289 -4.86 1.28 -12.17
N SER A 290 -5.17 1.44 -10.88
CA SER A 290 -4.23 1.09 -9.82
C SER A 290 -3.91 -0.41 -9.78
N ILE A 291 -4.91 -1.28 -10.00
CA ILE A 291 -4.69 -2.73 -10.02
C ILE A 291 -3.89 -3.16 -11.27
N VAL A 292 -4.13 -2.52 -12.42
CA VAL A 292 -3.31 -2.72 -13.62
C VAL A 292 -1.85 -2.37 -13.32
N ALA A 293 -1.58 -1.20 -12.74
CA ALA A 293 -0.22 -0.79 -12.40
C ALA A 293 0.43 -1.68 -11.34
N LEU A 294 -0.34 -2.15 -10.34
CA LEU A 294 0.11 -3.14 -9.35
C LEU A 294 0.64 -4.41 -10.02
N ASN A 295 -0.11 -4.94 -10.98
CA ASN A 295 0.25 -6.15 -11.72
C ASN A 295 1.42 -5.90 -12.68
N ALA A 296 1.41 -4.81 -13.44
CA ALA A 296 2.47 -4.47 -14.38
C ALA A 296 3.84 -4.29 -13.73
N THR A 297 3.88 -3.98 -12.45
CA THR A 297 5.12 -3.74 -11.70
C THR A 297 5.46 -4.86 -10.71
N GLY A 298 4.64 -5.90 -10.61
CA GLY A 298 4.80 -6.93 -9.59
C GLY A 298 4.81 -6.33 -8.18
N GLY A 299 3.86 -5.46 -7.89
CA GLY A 299 3.78 -4.73 -6.63
C GLY A 299 3.51 -5.60 -5.42
N SER A 300 3.39 -4.96 -4.26
CA SER A 300 3.21 -5.65 -2.99
C SER A 300 1.85 -6.33 -2.88
N THR A 301 1.83 -7.60 -2.46
CA THR A 301 0.60 -8.35 -2.14
C THR A 301 -0.20 -7.74 -0.99
N ASN A 302 0.38 -6.90 -0.14
CA ASN A 302 -0.38 -6.19 0.89
C ASN A 302 -1.49 -5.31 0.30
N HIS A 303 -1.41 -4.96 -0.98
CA HIS A 303 -2.48 -4.23 -1.68
C HIS A 303 -3.73 -5.08 -1.93
N THR A 304 -3.66 -6.41 -1.82
CA THR A 304 -4.88 -7.24 -1.80
C THR A 304 -5.70 -7.07 -0.51
N LEU A 305 -5.10 -6.45 0.52
CA LEU A 305 -5.79 -5.99 1.73
C LEU A 305 -6.15 -4.49 1.62
N HIS A 306 -5.17 -3.66 1.21
CA HIS A 306 -5.33 -2.21 1.25
C HIS A 306 -6.31 -1.69 0.20
N MET A 307 -6.24 -2.19 -1.03
CA MET A 307 -7.10 -1.70 -2.11
C MET A 307 -8.59 -2.01 -1.89
N PRO A 308 -9.02 -3.19 -1.42
CA PRO A 308 -10.41 -3.41 -1.04
C PRO A 308 -10.89 -2.47 0.08
N ALA A 309 -10.06 -2.18 1.09
CA ALA A 309 -10.40 -1.26 2.18
C ALA A 309 -10.52 0.20 1.71
N ILE A 310 -9.62 0.66 0.83
CA ILE A 310 -9.65 1.97 0.20
C ILE A 310 -10.90 2.10 -0.69
N ALA A 311 -11.12 1.13 -1.58
CA ALA A 311 -12.26 1.11 -2.49
C ALA A 311 -13.59 1.19 -1.73
N MET A 312 -13.76 0.37 -0.67
CA MET A 312 -14.95 0.40 0.17
C MET A 312 -15.14 1.76 0.85
N SER A 313 -14.06 2.47 1.17
CA SER A 313 -14.14 3.83 1.73
C SER A 313 -14.72 4.84 0.75
N ALA A 314 -14.67 4.57 -0.56
CA ALA A 314 -15.32 5.32 -1.64
C ALA A 314 -16.64 4.69 -2.10
N GLY A 315 -17.15 3.69 -1.41
CA GLY A 315 -18.38 2.96 -1.78
C GLY A 315 -18.19 1.97 -2.94
N ILE A 316 -16.95 1.59 -3.26
CA ILE A 316 -16.60 0.68 -4.36
C ILE A 316 -16.26 -0.70 -3.78
N ILE A 317 -16.81 -1.76 -4.35
CA ILE A 317 -16.60 -3.15 -3.90
C ILE A 317 -15.62 -3.84 -4.86
N LEU A 318 -14.34 -3.88 -4.47
CA LEU A 318 -13.27 -4.58 -5.17
C LEU A 318 -13.07 -5.98 -4.57
N THR A 319 -12.90 -7.00 -5.41
CA THR A 319 -12.65 -8.39 -4.99
C THR A 319 -11.29 -8.90 -5.50
N TRP A 320 -10.76 -9.96 -4.89
CA TRP A 320 -9.56 -10.63 -5.39
C TRP A 320 -9.75 -11.21 -6.79
N GLN A 321 -10.98 -11.59 -7.16
CA GLN A 321 -11.25 -12.06 -8.52
C GLN A 321 -11.02 -10.97 -9.56
N ASP A 322 -11.44 -9.72 -9.28
CA ASP A 322 -11.17 -8.58 -10.17
C ASP A 322 -9.66 -8.36 -10.36
N MET A 323 -8.90 -8.49 -9.26
CA MET A 323 -7.44 -8.34 -9.29
C MET A 323 -6.76 -9.48 -10.07
N ALA A 324 -7.24 -10.72 -9.92
CA ALA A 324 -6.74 -11.89 -10.63
C ALA A 324 -7.04 -11.80 -12.14
N ASP A 325 -8.27 -11.44 -12.49
CA ASP A 325 -8.69 -11.29 -13.89
C ASP A 325 -7.85 -10.23 -14.63
N LEU A 326 -7.49 -9.15 -13.95
CA LEU A 326 -6.57 -8.15 -14.49
C LEU A 326 -5.13 -8.69 -14.58
N SER A 327 -4.69 -9.49 -13.60
CA SER A 327 -3.35 -10.09 -13.60
C SER A 327 -3.11 -11.01 -14.79
N GLU A 328 -4.14 -11.69 -15.30
CA GLU A 328 -4.05 -12.58 -16.46
C GLU A 328 -3.72 -11.85 -17.77
N VAL A 329 -4.06 -10.57 -17.89
CA VAL A 329 -3.94 -9.80 -19.14
C VAL A 329 -2.97 -8.63 -19.06
N VAL A 330 -2.47 -8.32 -17.87
CA VAL A 330 -1.53 -7.23 -17.66
C VAL A 330 -0.11 -7.77 -17.60
N PRO A 331 0.74 -7.45 -18.58
CA PRO A 331 2.12 -7.95 -18.60
C PRO A 331 2.97 -7.32 -17.50
N THR A 332 3.96 -8.06 -17.01
CA THR A 332 4.94 -7.53 -16.06
C THR A 332 6.01 -6.74 -16.81
N LEU A 333 6.10 -5.44 -16.53
CA LEU A 333 7.00 -4.50 -17.22
C LEU A 333 8.22 -4.11 -16.39
N SER A 334 8.24 -4.40 -15.08
CA SER A 334 9.27 -3.93 -14.15
C SER A 334 9.98 -5.07 -13.43
N HIS A 335 11.32 -5.00 -13.37
CA HIS A 335 12.20 -5.90 -12.63
C HIS A 335 12.95 -5.18 -11.52
N VAL A 336 12.20 -4.65 -10.55
CA VAL A 336 12.71 -4.05 -9.31
C VAL A 336 12.63 -5.07 -8.17
N TYR A 337 13.60 -5.06 -7.25
CA TYR A 337 13.64 -6.02 -6.12
C TYR A 337 12.33 -5.98 -5.31
N PRO A 338 11.66 -7.12 -5.06
CA PRO A 338 12.15 -8.51 -5.11
C PRO A 338 12.05 -9.21 -6.47
N ASN A 339 11.36 -8.66 -7.47
CA ASN A 339 11.20 -9.30 -8.78
C ASN A 339 12.51 -9.28 -9.61
N GLY A 340 13.39 -8.33 -9.35
CA GLY A 340 14.68 -8.13 -10.00
C GLY A 340 15.77 -7.71 -9.03
N LYS A 341 16.88 -7.17 -9.53
CA LYS A 341 18.03 -6.73 -8.72
C LYS A 341 18.05 -5.24 -8.45
N ALA A 342 17.42 -4.44 -9.31
CA ALA A 342 17.38 -2.98 -9.24
C ALA A 342 16.56 -2.49 -8.06
N ASP A 343 16.71 -1.22 -7.71
CA ASP A 343 15.86 -0.52 -6.74
C ASP A 343 14.98 0.54 -7.42
N ILE A 344 14.18 1.27 -6.65
CA ILE A 344 13.22 2.24 -7.17
C ILE A 344 13.88 3.47 -7.83
N ASN A 345 15.08 3.85 -7.42
CA ASN A 345 15.83 4.93 -8.08
C ASN A 345 16.29 4.49 -9.47
N HIS A 346 16.67 3.23 -9.63
CA HIS A 346 16.99 2.67 -10.94
C HIS A 346 15.74 2.57 -11.85
N PHE A 347 14.57 2.22 -11.27
CA PHE A 347 13.30 2.27 -12.00
C PHE A 347 13.02 3.68 -12.51
N GLN A 348 13.17 4.71 -11.66
CA GLN A 348 13.00 6.10 -12.06
C GLN A 348 13.99 6.49 -13.17
N ALA A 349 15.25 6.08 -13.07
CA ALA A 349 16.26 6.35 -14.09
C ALA A 349 16.01 5.60 -15.42
N ALA A 350 15.35 4.44 -15.39
CA ALA A 350 15.01 3.64 -16.57
C ALA A 350 13.82 4.21 -17.38
N GLY A 351 13.15 5.25 -16.90
CA GLY A 351 11.99 5.89 -17.52
C GLY A 351 10.84 6.14 -16.55
N GLY A 352 10.84 5.49 -15.40
CA GLY A 352 9.95 5.77 -14.27
C GLY A 352 8.47 5.70 -14.59
N MET A 353 7.72 6.56 -13.88
CA MET A 353 6.25 6.60 -13.98
C MET A 353 5.76 7.03 -15.36
N SER A 354 6.39 8.02 -15.97
CA SER A 354 5.95 8.57 -17.25
C SER A 354 6.02 7.52 -18.38
N PHE A 355 7.10 6.74 -18.43
CA PHE A 355 7.22 5.64 -19.38
C PHE A 355 6.21 4.52 -19.09
N LEU A 356 6.09 4.08 -17.82
CA LEU A 356 5.16 3.02 -17.43
C LEU A 356 3.72 3.36 -17.81
N ILE A 357 3.27 4.58 -17.47
CA ILE A 357 1.89 5.01 -17.75
C ILE A 357 1.66 5.13 -19.25
N ARG A 358 2.64 5.64 -20.03
CA ARG A 358 2.57 5.70 -21.49
C ARG A 358 2.36 4.33 -22.10
N GLU A 359 3.21 3.37 -21.77
CA GLU A 359 3.14 2.00 -22.29
C GLU A 359 1.79 1.34 -22.01
N LEU A 360 1.30 1.49 -20.77
CA LEU A 360 0.01 0.92 -20.38
C LEU A 360 -1.19 1.62 -21.05
N LEU A 361 -1.12 2.94 -21.28
CA LEU A 361 -2.15 3.68 -22.02
C LEU A 361 -2.16 3.28 -23.50
N GLU A 362 -1.00 3.22 -24.16
CA GLU A 362 -0.87 2.85 -25.56
C GLU A 362 -1.32 1.41 -25.81
N ALA A 363 -1.07 0.51 -24.86
CA ALA A 363 -1.57 -0.86 -24.89
C ALA A 363 -3.09 -0.96 -24.61
N GLY A 364 -3.76 0.14 -24.27
CA GLY A 364 -5.17 0.17 -23.89
C GLY A 364 -5.47 -0.55 -22.57
N LEU A 365 -4.51 -0.61 -21.65
CA LEU A 365 -4.64 -1.26 -20.34
C LEU A 365 -5.08 -0.29 -19.24
N LEU A 366 -4.95 1.03 -19.44
CA LEU A 366 -5.41 2.05 -18.48
C LEU A 366 -6.57 2.87 -19.07
N HIS A 367 -7.52 3.22 -18.21
CA HIS A 367 -8.53 4.23 -18.52
C HIS A 367 -7.85 5.60 -18.56
N GLU A 368 -7.96 6.26 -19.72
CA GLU A 368 -7.45 7.63 -19.89
C GLU A 368 -8.44 8.65 -19.31
N ASP A 369 -9.74 8.40 -19.43
CA ASP A 369 -10.83 9.34 -19.14
C ASP A 369 -11.16 9.43 -17.62
N VAL A 370 -10.15 9.65 -16.81
CA VAL A 370 -10.25 9.80 -15.35
C VAL A 370 -10.01 11.25 -14.92
N ASN A 371 -10.56 11.65 -13.76
CA ASN A 371 -10.22 12.89 -13.09
C ASN A 371 -8.92 12.72 -12.32
N THR A 372 -8.08 13.75 -12.32
CA THR A 372 -6.82 13.77 -11.57
C THR A 372 -6.60 15.13 -10.92
N VAL A 373 -5.67 15.18 -9.98
CA VAL A 373 -5.25 16.47 -9.38
C VAL A 373 -4.54 17.40 -10.37
N ALA A 374 -4.01 16.85 -11.48
CA ALA A 374 -3.41 17.63 -12.56
C ALA A 374 -4.44 18.06 -13.65
N GLY A 375 -5.71 17.71 -13.49
CA GLY A 375 -6.78 17.94 -14.44
C GLY A 375 -7.34 16.64 -15.01
N LYS A 376 -8.19 16.73 -16.03
CA LYS A 376 -8.80 15.56 -16.66
C LYS A 376 -7.82 14.87 -17.60
N GLY A 377 -7.79 13.56 -17.55
CA GLY A 377 -6.98 12.69 -18.41
C GLY A 377 -5.67 12.22 -17.79
N LEU A 378 -5.44 10.91 -17.86
CA LEU A 378 -4.22 10.27 -17.33
C LEU A 378 -3.01 10.49 -18.25
N SER A 379 -3.20 10.87 -19.51
CA SER A 379 -2.12 11.20 -20.45
C SER A 379 -1.18 12.30 -19.95
N ARG A 380 -1.65 13.17 -19.05
CA ARG A 380 -0.78 14.16 -18.38
C ARG A 380 0.35 13.54 -17.57
N TYR A 381 0.19 12.30 -17.16
CA TYR A 381 1.16 11.53 -16.37
C TYR A 381 2.22 10.82 -17.22
N THR A 382 2.19 11.00 -18.56
CA THR A 382 3.29 10.62 -19.45
C THR A 382 4.39 11.67 -19.50
N GLN A 383 4.21 12.77 -18.77
CA GLN A 383 5.18 13.84 -18.59
C GLN A 383 5.98 13.67 -17.29
N GLU A 384 7.17 14.25 -17.25
CA GLU A 384 8.03 14.27 -16.06
C GLU A 384 8.33 15.71 -15.62
N PRO A 385 8.44 15.97 -14.31
CA PRO A 385 8.80 17.29 -13.79
C PRO A 385 10.29 17.57 -14.00
N PHE A 386 10.61 18.80 -14.35
CA PHE A 386 11.97 19.25 -14.57
C PHE A 386 12.15 20.70 -14.10
N LEU A 387 13.36 21.05 -13.65
CA LEU A 387 13.69 22.42 -13.30
C LEU A 387 14.50 23.08 -14.42
N VAL A 388 14.02 24.23 -14.91
CA VAL A 388 14.75 25.10 -15.83
C VAL A 388 14.89 26.45 -15.15
N ASP A 389 16.11 26.89 -14.90
CA ASP A 389 16.43 28.14 -14.21
C ASP A 389 15.68 28.33 -12.86
N GLY A 390 15.40 27.22 -12.17
CA GLY A 390 14.66 27.19 -10.90
C GLY A 390 13.14 27.14 -11.04
N GLU A 391 12.60 27.23 -12.25
CA GLU A 391 11.17 27.10 -12.52
C GLU A 391 10.79 25.65 -12.81
N LEU A 392 9.69 25.18 -12.20
CA LEU A 392 9.14 23.86 -12.42
C LEU A 392 8.34 23.82 -13.73
N ILE A 393 8.75 22.94 -14.61
CA ILE A 393 8.02 22.64 -15.85
C ILE A 393 7.75 21.14 -15.97
N TRP A 394 6.79 20.75 -16.79
CA TRP A 394 6.59 19.37 -17.23
C TRP A 394 7.01 19.25 -18.68
N ARG A 395 7.80 18.24 -18.97
CA ARG A 395 8.20 17.86 -20.34
C ARG A 395 7.80 16.42 -20.62
N ASP A 396 7.74 16.04 -21.87
CA ASP A 396 7.46 14.65 -22.22
C ASP A 396 8.52 13.72 -21.64
N GLY A 397 8.07 12.67 -20.98
CA GLY A 397 8.95 11.63 -20.47
C GLY A 397 9.53 10.75 -21.59
N PRO A 398 10.45 9.84 -21.28
CA PRO A 398 11.07 8.95 -22.27
C PRO A 398 10.02 8.16 -23.06
N ILE A 399 10.20 8.10 -24.39
CA ILE A 399 9.37 7.28 -25.29
C ILE A 399 9.85 5.84 -25.29
N GLU A 400 11.16 5.65 -25.11
CA GLU A 400 11.79 4.33 -25.02
C GLU A 400 12.36 4.12 -23.61
N SER A 401 12.41 2.86 -23.17
CA SER A 401 13.07 2.54 -21.92
C SER A 401 14.56 2.88 -21.99
N LEU A 402 15.09 3.52 -20.96
CA LEU A 402 16.50 3.83 -20.84
C LEU A 402 17.31 2.66 -20.28
N ASP A 403 16.65 1.65 -19.71
CA ASP A 403 17.25 0.38 -19.27
C ASP A 403 16.21 -0.76 -19.28
N GLU A 404 16.22 -1.57 -20.35
CA GLU A 404 15.30 -2.71 -20.50
C GLU A 404 15.63 -3.90 -19.58
N THR A 405 16.70 -3.86 -18.83
CA THR A 405 16.92 -4.86 -17.76
C THR A 405 16.05 -4.58 -16.52
N ILE A 406 15.50 -3.38 -16.42
CA ILE A 406 14.73 -2.89 -15.28
C ILE A 406 13.27 -2.60 -15.65
N LEU A 407 13.05 -1.89 -16.77
CA LEU A 407 11.73 -1.46 -17.20
C LEU A 407 11.59 -1.72 -18.71
N ARG A 408 10.58 -2.46 -19.12
CA ARG A 408 10.36 -2.88 -20.51
C ARG A 408 9.07 -2.33 -21.10
N PRO A 409 9.03 -2.12 -22.44
CA PRO A 409 7.79 -1.88 -23.14
C PRO A 409 6.88 -3.13 -23.12
N VAL A 410 5.58 -2.93 -23.28
CA VAL A 410 4.58 -4.00 -23.32
C VAL A 410 4.93 -5.07 -24.37
N ALA A 411 5.44 -4.67 -25.54
CA ALA A 411 5.83 -5.59 -26.61
C ALA A 411 6.97 -6.55 -26.24
N ARG A 412 7.75 -6.24 -25.22
CA ARG A 412 8.91 -7.03 -24.75
C ARG A 412 8.88 -7.25 -23.25
N ALA A 413 7.70 -7.34 -22.66
CA ALA A 413 7.48 -7.53 -21.22
C ALA A 413 8.31 -8.69 -20.64
N PHE A 414 8.61 -8.65 -19.36
CA PHE A 414 9.30 -9.75 -18.65
C PHE A 414 8.43 -10.99 -18.53
N SER A 415 7.11 -10.81 -18.39
CA SER A 415 6.09 -11.84 -18.39
C SER A 415 4.86 -11.35 -19.13
N PRO A 416 4.13 -12.21 -19.87
CA PRO A 416 2.85 -11.82 -20.47
C PRO A 416 1.72 -11.62 -19.44
N GLU A 417 1.92 -12.08 -18.21
CA GLU A 417 0.97 -12.00 -17.09
C GLU A 417 1.53 -11.17 -15.96
N GLY A 418 0.65 -10.70 -15.10
CA GLY A 418 0.99 -9.96 -13.89
C GLY A 418 1.56 -10.83 -12.76
N GLY A 419 1.92 -10.15 -11.68
CA GLY A 419 2.62 -10.79 -10.57
C GLY A 419 1.73 -11.43 -9.50
N LEU A 420 0.41 -11.39 -9.63
CA LEU A 420 -0.54 -11.83 -8.61
C LEU A 420 -1.34 -13.04 -9.08
N ARG A 421 -1.43 -14.07 -8.23
CA ARG A 421 -2.32 -15.23 -8.42
C ARG A 421 -3.23 -15.39 -7.21
N VAL A 422 -4.53 -15.61 -7.44
CA VAL A 422 -5.45 -16.09 -6.42
C VAL A 422 -5.27 -17.59 -6.28
N MET A 423 -5.11 -18.04 -5.03
CA MET A 423 -4.97 -19.45 -4.65
C MET A 423 -6.29 -19.94 -4.09
N GLU A 424 -6.80 -21.08 -4.57
CA GLU A 424 -8.10 -21.59 -4.14
C GLU A 424 -8.09 -23.11 -3.99
N GLY A 425 -8.82 -23.62 -3.00
CA GLY A 425 -8.99 -25.05 -2.74
C GLY A 425 -9.65 -25.34 -1.40
N ASN A 426 -9.49 -26.58 -0.93
CA ASN A 426 -10.12 -27.02 0.32
C ASN A 426 -9.47 -26.42 1.60
N LEU A 427 -8.35 -25.73 1.46
CA LEU A 427 -7.75 -24.91 2.53
C LEU A 427 -8.27 -23.46 2.56
N GLY A 428 -9.12 -23.07 1.62
CA GLY A 428 -9.68 -21.74 1.49
C GLY A 428 -9.15 -20.98 0.29
N ARG A 429 -9.26 -19.66 0.33
CA ARG A 429 -8.75 -18.73 -0.69
C ARG A 429 -7.63 -17.88 -0.12
N GLY A 430 -6.61 -17.67 -0.91
CA GLY A 430 -5.47 -16.81 -0.57
C GLY A 430 -4.89 -16.14 -1.80
N VAL A 431 -3.74 -15.50 -1.65
CA VAL A 431 -3.02 -14.88 -2.76
C VAL A 431 -1.56 -15.31 -2.75
N MET A 432 -0.95 -15.31 -3.94
CA MET A 432 0.47 -15.61 -4.12
C MET A 432 1.10 -14.61 -5.08
N LYS A 433 2.30 -14.13 -4.75
CA LYS A 433 3.12 -13.31 -5.65
C LYS A 433 3.96 -14.26 -6.51
N VAL A 434 3.48 -14.55 -7.72
CA VAL A 434 4.15 -15.50 -8.63
C VAL A 434 5.31 -14.83 -9.37
N SER A 435 5.28 -13.52 -9.63
CA SER A 435 6.31 -12.79 -10.38
C SER A 435 7.71 -12.82 -9.76
N ALA A 436 7.82 -13.09 -8.47
CA ALA A 436 9.09 -13.12 -7.75
C ALA A 436 9.56 -14.54 -7.40
N VAL A 437 8.79 -15.57 -7.81
CA VAL A 437 9.11 -16.99 -7.59
C VAL A 437 9.61 -17.58 -8.90
N ALA A 438 10.82 -18.18 -8.88
CA ALA A 438 11.37 -18.85 -10.05
C ALA A 438 10.43 -19.99 -10.51
N PRO A 439 10.26 -20.20 -11.83
CA PRO A 439 9.28 -21.16 -12.37
C PRO A 439 9.38 -22.56 -11.77
N GLU A 440 10.61 -23.04 -11.51
CA GLU A 440 10.89 -24.36 -10.92
C GLU A 440 10.43 -24.50 -9.47
N HIS A 441 10.13 -23.38 -8.79
CA HIS A 441 9.67 -23.35 -7.40
C HIS A 441 8.18 -23.04 -7.26
N GLN A 442 7.47 -22.74 -8.34
CA GLN A 442 6.05 -22.33 -8.27
C GLN A 442 5.10 -23.45 -7.85
N VAL A 443 5.55 -24.72 -7.93
CA VAL A 443 4.72 -25.87 -7.54
C VAL A 443 5.45 -26.69 -6.47
N VAL A 444 4.84 -26.79 -5.29
CA VAL A 444 5.33 -27.61 -4.18
C VAL A 444 4.18 -28.49 -3.68
N GLU A 445 4.44 -29.81 -3.64
CA GLU A 445 3.56 -30.79 -3.00
C GLU A 445 4.40 -31.58 -2.00
N ALA A 446 4.16 -31.37 -0.70
CA ALA A 446 5.00 -31.90 0.35
C ALA A 446 4.24 -32.01 1.69
N PRO A 447 4.79 -32.74 2.68
CA PRO A 447 4.22 -32.81 4.02
C PRO A 447 4.19 -31.45 4.71
N ALA A 448 3.12 -31.16 5.42
CA ALA A 448 3.00 -29.97 6.29
C ALA A 448 3.90 -30.07 7.51
N VAL A 449 4.47 -28.94 7.91
CA VAL A 449 5.02 -28.69 9.23
C VAL A 449 4.31 -27.48 9.79
N VAL A 450 3.59 -27.65 10.90
CA VAL A 450 2.65 -26.65 11.43
C VAL A 450 3.29 -25.81 12.52
N PHE A 451 3.16 -24.49 12.40
CA PHE A 451 3.67 -23.50 13.35
C PHE A 451 2.58 -22.51 13.76
N GLN A 452 2.74 -21.88 14.92
CA GLN A 452 1.93 -20.76 15.39
C GLN A 452 2.78 -19.52 15.68
N ASP A 453 4.10 -19.67 15.82
CA ASP A 453 5.05 -18.57 16.01
C ASP A 453 6.22 -18.68 15.03
N GLN A 454 6.70 -17.55 14.54
CA GLN A 454 7.87 -17.49 13.65
C GLN A 454 9.16 -17.98 14.34
N GLN A 455 9.25 -17.84 15.68
CA GLN A 455 10.39 -18.30 16.44
C GLN A 455 10.49 -19.83 16.43
N ASP A 456 9.36 -20.54 16.49
CA ASP A 456 9.34 -22.00 16.43
C ASP A 456 9.97 -22.53 15.13
N LEU A 457 9.71 -21.88 14.00
CA LEU A 457 10.34 -22.21 12.71
C LEU A 457 11.85 -21.94 12.76
N ALA A 458 12.27 -20.80 13.30
CA ALA A 458 13.69 -20.46 13.44
C ALA A 458 14.46 -21.46 14.32
N ASP A 459 13.85 -21.93 15.40
CA ASP A 459 14.45 -22.88 16.32
C ASP A 459 14.49 -24.29 15.68
N ALA A 460 13.45 -24.71 14.98
CA ALA A 460 13.44 -25.96 14.22
C ALA A 460 14.50 -25.96 13.10
N PHE A 461 14.70 -24.84 12.41
CA PHE A 461 15.77 -24.68 11.42
C PHE A 461 17.15 -24.84 12.05
N LYS A 462 17.44 -24.13 13.15
CA LYS A 462 18.72 -24.22 13.88
C LYS A 462 18.99 -25.63 14.42
N ALA A 463 17.94 -26.36 14.79
CA ALA A 463 18.02 -27.75 15.26
C ALA A 463 18.19 -28.77 14.11
N GLY A 464 18.24 -28.32 12.85
CA GLY A 464 18.38 -29.20 11.68
C GLY A 464 17.14 -30.06 11.34
N GLN A 465 15.98 -29.74 11.91
CA GLN A 465 14.75 -30.54 11.78
C GLN A 465 14.01 -30.27 10.46
N LEU A 466 14.40 -29.23 9.72
CA LEU A 466 13.74 -28.77 8.49
C LEU A 466 14.50 -29.11 7.20
N GLU A 467 15.56 -29.92 7.27
CA GLU A 467 16.32 -30.37 6.08
C GLU A 467 15.54 -31.47 5.32
N LYS A 468 14.41 -31.08 4.71
CA LYS A 468 13.50 -31.94 3.95
C LYS A 468 12.57 -31.09 3.09
N ASP A 469 11.86 -31.72 2.17
CA ASP A 469 10.73 -31.09 1.46
C ASP A 469 9.56 -30.93 2.44
N PHE A 470 8.99 -29.72 2.51
CA PHE A 470 7.82 -29.47 3.36
C PHE A 470 7.06 -28.19 2.98
N VAL A 471 5.81 -28.13 3.42
CA VAL A 471 5.00 -26.91 3.41
C VAL A 471 4.92 -26.37 4.83
N ALA A 472 5.50 -25.21 5.10
CA ALA A 472 5.32 -24.53 6.38
C ALA A 472 3.88 -23.99 6.47
N VAL A 473 3.12 -24.46 7.45
CA VAL A 473 1.79 -23.95 7.74
C VAL A 473 1.85 -23.07 8.98
N MET A 474 1.82 -21.74 8.76
CA MET A 474 1.80 -20.76 9.84
C MET A 474 0.38 -20.26 10.05
N ARG A 475 -0.29 -20.72 11.10
CA ARG A 475 -1.70 -20.44 11.37
C ARG A 475 -1.89 -19.48 12.56
N PHE A 476 -3.10 -18.93 12.71
CA PHE A 476 -3.46 -17.93 13.72
C PHE A 476 -2.63 -16.63 13.60
N GLN A 477 -2.38 -16.23 12.35
CA GLN A 477 -1.69 -14.99 12.01
C GLN A 477 -2.63 -14.00 11.29
N GLY A 478 -3.92 -14.28 11.29
CA GLY A 478 -4.94 -13.47 10.64
C GLY A 478 -5.32 -12.20 11.41
N PRO A 479 -6.13 -11.32 10.79
CA PRO A 479 -6.50 -10.03 11.37
C PRO A 479 -7.24 -10.14 12.71
N ARG A 480 -8.08 -11.16 12.88
CA ARG A 480 -8.82 -11.39 14.13
C ARG A 480 -8.01 -12.11 15.21
N SER A 481 -6.99 -12.84 14.80
CA SER A 481 -6.14 -13.57 15.72
C SER A 481 -5.20 -12.61 16.45
N ASN A 482 -4.17 -12.10 15.76
CA ASN A 482 -3.13 -11.26 16.35
C ASN A 482 -2.86 -9.95 15.59
N GLY A 483 -3.82 -9.49 14.77
CA GLY A 483 -3.66 -8.25 14.00
C GLY A 483 -2.86 -8.41 12.72
N MET A 484 -2.63 -9.63 12.25
CA MET A 484 -1.96 -9.96 10.98
C MET A 484 -0.55 -9.36 10.86
N PRO A 485 0.37 -9.67 11.79
CA PRO A 485 1.74 -9.20 11.76
C PRO A 485 2.46 -9.68 10.50
N GLU A 486 3.48 -8.94 10.07
CA GLU A 486 4.29 -9.33 8.91
C GLU A 486 5.24 -10.49 9.25
N LEU A 487 5.16 -11.59 8.50
CA LEU A 487 5.89 -12.84 8.76
C LEU A 487 7.25 -12.87 8.05
N HIS A 488 8.05 -11.81 8.17
CA HIS A 488 9.30 -11.69 7.42
C HIS A 488 10.46 -12.51 7.99
N LYS A 489 10.49 -12.79 9.29
CA LYS A 489 11.56 -13.56 9.94
C LYS A 489 11.74 -14.98 9.38
N MET A 490 10.70 -15.56 8.80
CA MET A 490 10.73 -16.92 8.24
C MET A 490 11.44 -17.00 6.89
N THR A 491 11.41 -15.93 6.10
CA THR A 491 11.88 -15.92 4.71
C THR A 491 13.35 -16.30 4.55
N PRO A 492 14.29 -15.81 5.37
CA PRO A 492 15.70 -16.20 5.24
C PRO A 492 15.92 -17.70 5.42
N PHE A 493 15.27 -18.33 6.40
CA PHE A 493 15.42 -19.76 6.69
C PHE A 493 14.83 -20.64 5.57
N LEU A 494 13.62 -20.32 5.11
CA LEU A 494 13.00 -21.01 3.97
C LEU A 494 13.84 -20.81 2.70
N GLY A 495 14.39 -19.60 2.50
CA GLY A 495 15.29 -19.30 1.38
C GLY A 495 16.55 -20.13 1.38
N VAL A 496 17.20 -20.33 2.53
CA VAL A 496 18.38 -21.20 2.67
C VAL A 496 18.04 -22.65 2.34
N LEU A 497 16.90 -23.15 2.83
CA LEU A 497 16.46 -24.52 2.54
C LEU A 497 16.18 -24.73 1.04
N GLN A 498 15.52 -23.76 0.38
CA GLN A 498 15.30 -23.79 -1.06
C GLN A 498 16.63 -23.79 -1.84
N ASP A 499 17.61 -22.97 -1.44
CA ASP A 499 18.95 -22.92 -2.07
C ASP A 499 19.74 -24.21 -1.85
N ARG A 500 19.46 -24.97 -0.77
CA ARG A 500 19.99 -26.33 -0.55
C ARG A 500 19.31 -27.40 -1.39
N GLY A 501 18.29 -27.03 -2.17
CA GLY A 501 17.57 -27.93 -3.08
C GLY A 501 16.31 -28.56 -2.52
N PHE A 502 15.87 -28.18 -1.33
CA PHE A 502 14.60 -28.64 -0.78
C PHE A 502 13.42 -27.89 -1.39
N LYS A 503 12.31 -28.60 -1.64
CA LYS A 503 11.05 -28.04 -2.07
C LYS A 503 10.29 -27.51 -0.85
N VAL A 504 10.28 -26.20 -0.69
CA VAL A 504 9.62 -25.56 0.45
C VAL A 504 8.59 -24.54 -0.02
N ALA A 505 7.46 -24.48 0.69
CA ALA A 505 6.43 -23.46 0.50
C ALA A 505 5.91 -22.96 1.85
N LEU A 506 5.20 -21.83 1.83
CA LEU A 506 4.48 -21.29 2.98
C LEU A 506 2.99 -21.24 2.71
N VAL A 507 2.18 -21.62 3.69
CA VAL A 507 0.72 -21.39 3.71
C VAL A 507 0.36 -20.70 5.02
N THR A 508 -0.32 -19.56 4.95
CA THR A 508 -0.66 -18.78 6.14
C THR A 508 -1.91 -17.93 5.97
N ASP A 509 -2.69 -17.77 7.05
CA ASP A 509 -3.74 -16.76 7.17
C ASP A 509 -3.18 -15.36 7.48
N GLY A 510 -1.86 -15.25 7.70
CA GLY A 510 -1.12 -14.01 7.90
C GLY A 510 -0.66 -13.35 6.60
N ARG A 511 0.18 -12.33 6.72
CA ARG A 511 0.78 -11.58 5.60
C ARG A 511 2.31 -11.65 5.62
N MET A 512 2.89 -11.46 4.45
CA MET A 512 4.33 -11.35 4.28
C MET A 512 4.73 -9.91 3.97
N SER A 513 6.03 -9.60 4.11
CA SER A 513 6.59 -8.36 3.59
C SER A 513 6.32 -8.22 2.08
N GLY A 514 5.99 -7.03 1.62
CA GLY A 514 5.89 -6.72 0.20
C GLY A 514 7.18 -6.97 -0.59
N ALA A 515 8.32 -7.07 0.10
CA ALA A 515 9.63 -7.43 -0.46
C ALA A 515 9.91 -8.94 -0.44
N SER A 516 9.00 -9.77 0.09
CA SER A 516 9.11 -11.24 0.04
C SER A 516 8.65 -11.75 -1.32
N GLY A 517 9.25 -12.84 -1.81
CA GLY A 517 8.86 -13.38 -3.10
C GLY A 517 9.69 -14.55 -3.62
N LYS A 518 10.84 -14.86 -3.01
CA LYS A 518 11.69 -15.98 -3.44
C LYS A 518 11.00 -17.35 -3.21
N ILE A 519 10.24 -17.45 -2.12
CA ILE A 519 9.57 -18.67 -1.69
C ILE A 519 8.11 -18.64 -2.15
N PRO A 520 7.57 -19.73 -2.74
CA PRO A 520 6.15 -19.82 -3.04
C PRO A 520 5.35 -19.75 -1.73
N ALA A 521 4.46 -18.77 -1.63
CA ALA A 521 3.71 -18.51 -0.41
C ALA A 521 2.24 -18.20 -0.73
N ALA A 522 1.33 -19.09 -0.31
CA ALA A 522 -0.10 -18.81 -0.24
C ALA A 522 -0.39 -18.07 1.06
N ILE A 523 -0.65 -16.77 0.96
CA ILE A 523 -0.85 -15.87 2.09
C ILE A 523 -2.27 -15.30 2.12
N HIS A 524 -2.63 -14.65 3.23
CA HIS A 524 -3.97 -14.09 3.45
C HIS A 524 -5.08 -15.16 3.39
N VAL A 525 -4.75 -16.42 3.68
CA VAL A 525 -5.69 -17.53 3.52
C VAL A 525 -6.95 -17.28 4.36
N ASN A 526 -8.08 -17.33 3.69
CA ASN A 526 -9.39 -16.99 4.24
C ASN A 526 -10.40 -18.10 3.94
N PRO A 527 -11.23 -18.50 4.92
CA PRO A 527 -11.35 -18.00 6.30
C PRO A 527 -10.09 -18.26 7.14
N GLU A 528 -9.68 -17.27 7.96
CA GLU A 528 -8.54 -17.44 8.88
C GLU A 528 -8.81 -18.51 9.96
N ALA A 529 -7.75 -19.09 10.51
CA ALA A 529 -7.86 -20.16 11.51
C ALA A 529 -8.68 -19.73 12.75
N GLN A 530 -8.52 -18.49 13.22
CA GLN A 530 -9.26 -17.92 14.36
C GLN A 530 -10.78 -17.82 14.08
N SER A 531 -11.18 -17.66 12.83
CA SER A 531 -12.57 -17.63 12.39
C SER A 531 -13.13 -19.02 12.00
N GLY A 532 -12.46 -20.09 12.41
CA GLY A 532 -12.85 -21.47 12.12
C GLY A 532 -12.40 -21.98 10.75
N GLY A 533 -11.48 -21.27 10.09
CA GLY A 533 -10.93 -21.66 8.79
C GLY A 533 -10.19 -22.99 8.81
N PRO A 534 -10.03 -23.62 7.62
CA PRO A 534 -9.47 -24.96 7.48
C PRO A 534 -8.06 -25.12 8.08
N LEU A 535 -7.22 -24.08 8.05
CA LEU A 535 -5.87 -24.13 8.59
C LEU A 535 -5.82 -24.56 10.07
N ALA A 536 -6.89 -24.28 10.84
CA ALA A 536 -6.99 -24.72 12.23
C ALA A 536 -6.98 -26.25 12.39
N ARG A 537 -7.29 -27.03 11.34
CA ARG A 537 -7.37 -28.50 11.37
C ARG A 537 -6.20 -29.22 10.71
N VAL A 538 -5.29 -28.48 10.07
CA VAL A 538 -4.08 -29.05 9.46
C VAL A 538 -3.19 -29.63 10.55
N GLN A 539 -2.59 -30.79 10.28
CA GLN A 539 -1.67 -31.52 11.18
C GLN A 539 -0.32 -31.74 10.50
N ASP A 540 0.73 -31.93 11.31
CA ASP A 540 2.03 -32.32 10.78
C ASP A 540 1.95 -33.60 9.95
N GLY A 541 2.62 -33.59 8.81
CA GLY A 541 2.65 -34.71 7.86
C GLY A 541 1.50 -34.72 6.84
N ASP A 542 0.49 -33.89 6.96
CA ASP A 542 -0.55 -33.75 5.93
C ASP A 542 0.07 -33.28 4.62
N ILE A 543 -0.25 -33.94 3.51
CA ILE A 543 0.28 -33.52 2.20
C ILE A 543 -0.51 -32.31 1.70
N ILE A 544 0.21 -31.22 1.42
CA ILE A 544 -0.34 -29.99 0.86
C ILE A 544 0.29 -29.72 -0.50
N ARG A 545 -0.54 -29.37 -1.49
CA ARG A 545 -0.16 -28.85 -2.78
C ARG A 545 -0.37 -27.34 -2.83
N VAL A 546 0.73 -26.62 -3.07
CA VAL A 546 0.72 -25.18 -3.37
C VAL A 546 1.17 -25.06 -4.83
N ASP A 547 0.26 -24.67 -5.71
CA ASP A 547 0.51 -24.59 -7.15
C ASP A 547 0.21 -23.18 -7.66
N GLY A 548 1.27 -22.38 -7.77
CA GLY A 548 1.18 -20.99 -8.26
C GLY A 548 0.89 -20.89 -9.77
N VAL A 549 1.07 -21.97 -10.54
CA VAL A 549 0.76 -21.99 -11.98
C VAL A 549 -0.75 -22.06 -12.19
N THR A 550 -1.42 -22.97 -11.49
CA THR A 550 -2.88 -23.19 -11.62
C THR A 550 -3.70 -22.40 -10.59
N GLY A 551 -3.08 -21.81 -9.57
CA GLY A 551 -3.80 -21.18 -8.45
C GLY A 551 -4.39 -22.19 -7.46
N THR A 552 -3.86 -23.42 -7.38
CA THR A 552 -4.42 -24.48 -6.52
C THR A 552 -3.78 -24.47 -5.13
N LEU A 553 -4.62 -24.51 -4.10
CA LEU A 553 -4.23 -24.68 -2.69
C LEU A 553 -5.01 -25.86 -2.11
N GLU A 554 -4.40 -27.04 -2.09
CA GLU A 554 -5.08 -28.28 -1.81
C GLU A 554 -4.41 -29.12 -0.72
N LEU A 555 -5.21 -29.55 0.25
CA LEU A 555 -4.85 -30.55 1.24
C LEU A 555 -5.28 -31.95 0.73
N LYS A 556 -4.36 -32.89 0.67
CA LYS A 556 -4.56 -34.28 0.22
C LYS A 556 -4.98 -35.20 1.37
N VAL A 557 -6.04 -34.83 2.07
CA VAL A 557 -6.65 -35.65 3.15
C VAL A 557 -8.11 -35.85 2.79
N ASP A 558 -8.63 -37.05 3.10
CA ASP A 558 -10.03 -37.33 2.90
C ASP A 558 -10.92 -36.29 3.59
N ALA A 559 -11.98 -35.84 2.91
CA ALA A 559 -12.79 -34.72 3.38
C ALA A 559 -13.50 -35.05 4.71
N ASP A 560 -13.99 -36.31 4.89
CA ASP A 560 -14.69 -36.70 6.12
C ASP A 560 -13.69 -36.82 7.28
N VAL A 561 -12.48 -37.35 7.00
CA VAL A 561 -11.39 -37.43 7.99
C VAL A 561 -10.99 -36.02 8.42
N PHE A 562 -10.84 -35.11 7.48
CA PHE A 562 -10.47 -33.72 7.76
C PHE A 562 -11.55 -32.96 8.55
N ALA A 563 -12.81 -33.12 8.15
CA ALA A 563 -13.95 -32.49 8.82
C ALA A 563 -14.13 -32.97 10.28
N ALA A 564 -13.81 -34.24 10.55
CA ALA A 564 -13.91 -34.83 11.88
C ALA A 564 -12.82 -34.37 12.87
N ARG A 565 -11.75 -33.72 12.38
CA ARG A 565 -10.66 -33.25 13.25
C ARG A 565 -11.10 -32.10 14.15
N THR A 566 -10.70 -32.15 15.40
CA THR A 566 -10.85 -31.00 16.32
C THR A 566 -9.96 -29.84 15.86
N PRO A 567 -10.51 -28.64 15.68
CA PRO A 567 -9.68 -27.48 15.35
C PRO A 567 -8.70 -27.18 16.48
N ALA A 568 -7.47 -26.81 16.14
CA ALA A 568 -6.54 -26.28 17.11
C ALA A 568 -7.04 -24.94 17.65
N THR A 569 -6.57 -24.58 18.83
CA THR A 569 -6.85 -23.28 19.46
C THR A 569 -5.63 -22.40 19.30
N GLY A 570 -5.84 -21.15 18.91
CA GLY A 570 -4.78 -20.15 18.82
C GLY A 570 -4.21 -19.82 20.21
N LEU A 571 -2.97 -19.36 20.24
CA LEU A 571 -2.29 -18.89 21.44
C LEU A 571 -2.88 -17.54 21.89
N LEU A 572 -4.11 -17.55 22.43
CA LEU A 572 -4.83 -16.35 22.89
C LEU A 572 -4.17 -15.66 24.12
N GLY A 573 -3.11 -16.26 24.69
CA GLY A 573 -2.49 -15.80 25.93
C GLY A 573 -1.72 -14.48 25.85
N ASN A 574 -1.42 -13.99 24.65
CA ASN A 574 -0.51 -12.84 24.47
C ASN A 574 -1.19 -11.54 23.98
N ASN A 575 -2.50 -11.40 24.18
CA ASN A 575 -3.23 -10.20 23.75
C ASN A 575 -3.06 -8.98 24.69
N VAL A 576 -2.18 -9.06 25.68
CA VAL A 576 -1.91 -8.03 26.69
C VAL A 576 -0.44 -7.62 26.62
N GLY A 577 -0.19 -6.33 26.77
CA GLY A 577 1.16 -5.75 26.71
C GLY A 577 1.49 -5.17 25.33
N ALA A 578 2.44 -4.26 25.29
CA ALA A 578 2.83 -3.47 24.12
C ALA A 578 1.65 -2.73 23.44
N GLY A 579 0.57 -2.44 24.18
CA GLY A 579 -0.64 -1.80 23.65
C GLY A 579 -1.61 -2.71 22.91
N ARG A 580 -1.35 -4.03 22.84
CA ARG A 580 -2.18 -4.99 22.08
C ARG A 580 -3.62 -5.04 22.55
N GLU A 581 -3.87 -4.89 23.85
CA GLU A 581 -5.20 -4.82 24.45
C GLU A 581 -6.04 -3.65 23.95
N LEU A 582 -5.42 -2.51 23.61
CA LEU A 582 -6.11 -1.35 23.05
C LEU A 582 -6.68 -1.62 21.65
N PHE A 583 -6.11 -2.55 20.91
CA PHE A 583 -6.53 -2.94 19.57
C PHE A 583 -7.49 -4.15 19.55
N ALA A 584 -7.85 -4.69 20.72
CA ALA A 584 -8.70 -5.88 20.81
C ALA A 584 -10.05 -5.71 20.07
N PHE A 585 -10.69 -4.55 20.21
CA PHE A 585 -11.96 -4.28 19.53
C PHE A 585 -11.81 -4.22 18.00
N MET A 586 -10.69 -3.74 17.48
CA MET A 586 -10.41 -3.72 16.04
C MET A 586 -10.21 -5.14 15.50
N ARG A 587 -9.50 -6.00 16.23
CA ARG A 587 -9.37 -7.41 15.87
C ARG A 587 -10.74 -8.10 15.81
N LEU A 588 -11.59 -7.89 16.81
CA LEU A 588 -12.94 -8.46 16.85
C LEU A 588 -13.82 -7.97 15.69
N ALA A 589 -13.66 -6.70 15.30
CA ALA A 589 -14.44 -6.09 14.21
C ALA A 589 -13.81 -6.30 12.82
N ALA A 590 -12.58 -6.83 12.72
CA ALA A 590 -11.89 -6.97 11.45
C ALA A 590 -12.70 -7.86 10.48
N SER A 591 -12.84 -7.38 9.24
CA SER A 591 -13.38 -8.17 8.14
C SER A 591 -12.39 -9.24 7.69
N SER A 592 -12.81 -10.09 6.77
CA SER A 592 -11.91 -11.06 6.15
C SER A 592 -10.77 -10.37 5.39
N ALA A 593 -9.69 -11.09 5.12
CA ALA A 593 -8.58 -10.60 4.32
C ALA A 593 -9.03 -10.13 2.93
N GLU A 594 -9.91 -10.87 2.25
CA GLU A 594 -10.46 -10.49 0.94
C GLU A 594 -11.29 -9.19 0.97
N GLN A 595 -11.88 -8.86 2.11
CA GLN A 595 -12.61 -7.60 2.35
C GLN A 595 -11.72 -6.48 2.89
N GLY A 596 -10.41 -6.67 2.87
CA GLY A 596 -9.43 -5.67 3.28
C GLY A 596 -8.96 -5.77 4.73
N ALA A 597 -9.36 -6.79 5.49
CA ALA A 597 -8.98 -6.97 6.90
C ALA A 597 -9.19 -5.68 7.71
N SER A 598 -10.32 -5.00 7.52
CA SER A 598 -10.60 -3.68 8.08
C SER A 598 -11.69 -3.74 9.14
N ALA A 599 -11.48 -3.06 10.25
CA ALA A 599 -12.48 -2.88 11.29
C ALA A 599 -13.67 -1.98 10.83
N PHE A 600 -13.52 -1.25 9.74
CA PHE A 600 -14.56 -0.33 9.23
C PHE A 600 -15.49 -0.96 8.20
N THR A 601 -15.08 -2.01 7.51
CA THR A 601 -15.88 -2.62 6.43
C THR A 601 -17.21 -3.14 6.95
N SER A 602 -17.20 -3.85 8.07
CA SER A 602 -18.42 -4.36 8.71
C SER A 602 -19.34 -3.26 9.22
N ALA A 603 -18.76 -2.15 9.74
CA ALA A 603 -19.55 -1.02 10.20
C ALA A 603 -20.29 -0.30 9.05
N LEU A 604 -19.66 -0.22 7.87
CA LEU A 604 -20.28 0.37 6.68
C LEU A 604 -21.40 -0.49 6.09
N GLU A 605 -21.29 -1.81 6.22
CA GLU A 605 -22.35 -2.75 5.82
C GLU A 605 -23.57 -2.69 6.73
N THR A 606 -23.39 -2.41 8.03
CA THR A 606 -24.49 -2.30 8.99
C THR A 606 -25.27 -0.99 8.91
N LEU A 607 -24.74 0.02 8.19
CA LEU A 607 -25.41 1.30 7.95
C LEU A 607 -26.30 1.31 6.69
N LYS A 608 -26.44 0.15 6.03
CA LYS A 608 -27.41 -0.08 4.95
C LYS A 608 -28.78 -0.40 5.55
#